data_ce9fba7d36661210ee0beef7420cfedf
#
_entry.id   ce9fba7d36661210ee0beef7420cfedf
#
_cell.length_a   1.000
_cell.length_b   1.000
_cell.length_c   1.000
_cell.angle_alpha   90.00
_cell.angle_beta   90.00
_cell.angle_gamma   90.00
#
_symmetry.space_group_name_H-M   'P 1'
#
loop_
_entity.id
_entity.type
_entity.pdbx_description
1 polymer ?
#
loop_
_entity_poly.entity_id
_entity_poly.type
_entity_poly.pdbx_seq_one_letter_code
_entity_poly.pdbx_strand_id
1 'polypeptide(L)'
;MNEYRSGFVSIIGSPNVGKSTLLNKLIGQKIAIVTDRAQTTRNKITGVLTRPTYQIVFLDTPGVTNPKNKLGEYMQKIAYDAMNEVEAILFMADATEGVRERDLALLEKLSTAKAPDVAFINKTDVASLGQANEAEEILQQKGFLKAILRGSAQSGKGLDELENTLRLTTGKHPLKI
;
A
#
# COMPACT_ATOMS: atom_id res chain seq x y z
N MET A 1 -22.72 -4.85 20.46
CA MET A 1 -21.78 -5.92 20.14
C MET A 1 -20.98 -5.54 18.91
N ASN A 2 -19.68 -5.43 19.06
CA ASN A 2 -18.83 -5.02 17.94
C ASN A 2 -18.61 -6.20 17.00
N GLU A 3 -18.95 -5.99 15.75
CA GLU A 3 -18.72 -6.97 14.70
C GLU A 3 -17.23 -7.00 14.34
N TYR A 4 -16.66 -8.20 14.23
CA TYR A 4 -15.29 -8.34 13.80
C TYR A 4 -15.21 -8.13 12.29
N ARG A 5 -14.33 -7.25 11.86
CA ARG A 5 -14.23 -6.89 10.45
C ARG A 5 -12.87 -7.21 9.87
N SER A 6 -12.85 -7.48 8.58
CA SER A 6 -11.61 -7.72 7.85
C SER A 6 -11.63 -6.98 6.53
N GLY A 7 -10.44 -6.71 6.02
CA GLY A 7 -10.31 -6.06 4.73
C GLY A 7 -8.97 -6.39 4.08
N PHE A 8 -8.94 -6.31 2.76
CA PHE A 8 -7.73 -6.53 1.97
C PHE A 8 -7.19 -5.20 1.47
N VAL A 9 -5.89 -4.99 1.68
CA VAL A 9 -5.18 -3.79 1.25
C VAL A 9 -4.04 -4.20 0.34
N SER A 10 -3.99 -3.66 -0.86
CA SER A 10 -2.88 -3.85 -1.77
C SER A 10 -1.82 -2.79 -1.50
N ILE A 11 -0.55 -3.19 -1.33
CA ILE A 11 0.55 -2.25 -1.14
C ILE A 11 1.29 -2.07 -2.45
N ILE A 12 1.46 -0.84 -2.87
CA ILE A 12 2.10 -0.50 -4.12
C ILE A 12 3.13 0.60 -3.89
N GLY A 13 4.26 0.48 -4.54
CA GLY A 13 5.33 1.47 -4.46
C GLY A 13 6.56 0.97 -5.19
N SER A 14 7.46 1.90 -5.48
CA SER A 14 8.73 1.58 -6.14
C SER A 14 9.60 0.68 -5.26
N PRO A 15 10.52 -0.07 -5.85
CA PRO A 15 11.47 -0.87 -5.07
C PRO A 15 12.21 0.00 -4.04
N ASN A 16 12.49 -0.56 -2.87
CA ASN A 16 13.22 0.10 -1.79
C ASN A 16 12.50 1.28 -1.13
N VAL A 17 11.21 1.43 -1.37
CA VAL A 17 10.43 2.49 -0.74
C VAL A 17 10.18 2.22 0.75
N GLY A 18 10.36 0.98 1.21
CA GLY A 18 10.22 0.61 2.60
C GLY A 18 8.99 -0.22 2.92
N LYS A 19 8.42 -0.92 1.93
CA LYS A 19 7.22 -1.73 2.14
C LYS A 19 7.40 -2.80 3.20
N SER A 20 8.50 -3.56 3.14
CA SER A 20 8.77 -4.63 4.11
C SER A 20 8.98 -4.09 5.51
N THR A 21 9.69 -2.98 5.64
CA THR A 21 9.92 -2.33 6.94
C THR A 21 8.60 -1.87 7.53
N LEU A 22 7.74 -1.28 6.71
CA LEU A 22 6.43 -0.83 7.15
C LEU A 22 5.58 -1.99 7.67
N LEU A 23 5.52 -3.08 6.92
CA LEU A 23 4.71 -4.24 7.31
C LEU A 23 5.23 -4.88 8.59
N ASN A 24 6.56 -5.01 8.72
CA ASN A 24 7.15 -5.57 9.94
C ASN A 24 6.82 -4.71 11.17
N LYS A 25 6.83 -3.40 11.03
CA LYS A 25 6.49 -2.49 12.12
C LYS A 25 5.01 -2.53 12.47
N LEU A 26 4.14 -2.50 11.46
CA LEU A 26 2.70 -2.52 11.69
C LEU A 26 2.23 -3.80 12.35
N ILE A 27 2.75 -4.93 11.90
CA ILE A 27 2.33 -6.23 12.40
C ILE A 27 3.02 -6.56 13.73
N GLY A 28 4.18 -5.95 13.99
CA GLY A 28 4.92 -6.17 15.23
C GLY A 28 5.67 -7.49 15.29
N GLN A 29 5.68 -8.24 14.21
CA GLN A 29 6.40 -9.48 14.08
C GLN A 29 7.02 -9.58 12.71
N LYS A 30 8.09 -10.36 12.61
CA LYS A 30 8.64 -10.65 11.29
C LYS A 30 7.59 -11.41 10.49
N ILE A 31 7.33 -10.97 9.28
CA ILE A 31 6.32 -11.57 8.43
C ILE A 31 6.74 -13.02 8.14
N ALA A 32 5.93 -13.96 8.61
CA ALA A 32 6.23 -15.38 8.47
C ALA A 32 5.62 -16.00 7.21
N ILE A 33 4.66 -15.32 6.61
CA ILE A 33 3.94 -15.87 5.47
C ILE A 33 4.58 -15.37 4.19
N VAL A 34 5.52 -16.15 3.67
CA VAL A 34 6.02 -15.97 2.32
C VAL A 34 5.56 -17.19 1.57
N THR A 35 4.58 -17.02 0.71
CA THR A 35 4.17 -18.14 -0.14
C THR A 35 4.97 -18.07 -1.42
N ASP A 36 5.78 -19.10 -1.65
CA ASP A 36 6.56 -19.21 -2.88
C ASP A 36 5.67 -19.52 -4.09
N ARG A 37 4.39 -19.52 -3.91
CA ARG A 37 3.42 -19.77 -4.97
C ARG A 37 2.89 -18.48 -5.58
N ALA A 38 3.59 -17.39 -5.39
CA ALA A 38 3.19 -16.09 -5.91
C ALA A 38 3.01 -16.09 -7.43
N GLN A 39 3.73 -16.94 -8.13
CA GLN A 39 3.63 -16.99 -9.58
C GLN A 39 2.31 -17.59 -10.06
N THR A 40 1.59 -18.29 -9.21
CA THR A 40 0.29 -18.88 -9.56
C THR A 40 -0.89 -18.10 -9.03
N THR A 41 -0.62 -17.06 -8.22
CA THR A 41 -1.66 -16.21 -7.64
C THR A 41 -1.53 -14.79 -8.16
N ARG A 42 -2.65 -14.12 -8.31
CA ARG A 42 -2.68 -12.71 -8.73
C ARG A 42 -2.08 -11.82 -7.67
N ASN A 43 -2.29 -12.18 -6.41
CA ASN A 43 -1.85 -11.42 -5.25
C ASN A 43 -1.07 -12.31 -4.33
N LYS A 44 -0.07 -11.74 -3.71
CA LYS A 44 0.74 -12.41 -2.71
C LYS A 44 0.41 -11.81 -1.34
N ILE A 45 -0.02 -12.65 -0.41
CA ILE A 45 -0.25 -12.20 0.96
C ILE A 45 1.11 -11.96 1.59
N THR A 46 1.38 -10.71 1.99
CA THR A 46 2.64 -10.31 2.59
C THR A 46 2.56 -10.17 4.10
N GLY A 47 1.36 -10.04 4.65
CA GLY A 47 1.20 -9.99 6.08
C GLY A 47 -0.25 -9.83 6.49
N VAL A 48 -0.53 -10.13 7.76
CA VAL A 48 -1.86 -9.99 8.33
C VAL A 48 -1.74 -9.23 9.65
N LEU A 49 -2.40 -8.10 9.74
CA LEU A 49 -2.46 -7.30 10.95
C LEU A 49 -3.75 -7.67 11.68
N THR A 50 -3.62 -8.27 12.87
CA THR A 50 -4.76 -8.72 13.65
C THR A 50 -4.91 -7.87 14.90
N ARG A 51 -6.10 -7.32 15.10
CA ARG A 51 -6.49 -6.56 16.29
C ARG A 51 -7.75 -7.17 16.90
N PRO A 52 -8.13 -6.81 18.12
CA PRO A 52 -9.32 -7.40 18.76
C PRO A 52 -10.62 -7.24 17.98
N THR A 53 -10.76 -6.16 17.21
CA THR A 53 -12.01 -5.86 16.51
C THR A 53 -11.90 -5.87 14.99
N TYR A 54 -10.69 -6.03 14.45
CA TYR A 54 -10.51 -6.03 12.99
C TYR A 54 -9.23 -6.75 12.58
N GLN A 55 -9.14 -7.04 11.29
CA GLN A 55 -7.99 -7.67 10.68
C GLN A 55 -7.77 -7.04 9.31
N ILE A 56 -6.52 -6.72 9.00
CA ILE A 56 -6.15 -6.18 7.69
C ILE A 56 -5.17 -7.15 7.03
N VAL A 57 -5.52 -7.63 5.86
CA VAL A 57 -4.67 -8.53 5.08
C VAL A 57 -3.96 -7.70 4.01
N PHE A 58 -2.65 -7.69 4.06
CA PHE A 58 -1.84 -6.94 3.10
C PHE A 58 -1.40 -7.84 1.96
N LEU A 59 -1.59 -7.33 0.75
CA LEU A 59 -1.24 -8.04 -0.47
C LEU A 59 -0.19 -7.24 -1.24
N ASP A 60 0.80 -7.95 -1.78
CA ASP A 60 1.69 -7.37 -2.77
C ASP A 60 1.13 -7.75 -4.14
N THR A 61 1.08 -6.79 -5.05
CA THR A 61 0.53 -7.01 -6.38
C THR A 61 1.68 -6.99 -7.38
N PRO A 62 2.33 -8.14 -7.62
CA PRO A 62 3.45 -8.20 -8.56
C PRO A 62 2.97 -7.87 -9.98
N GLY A 63 3.86 -7.27 -10.77
CA GLY A 63 3.55 -6.92 -12.14
C GLY A 63 3.02 -5.52 -12.34
N VAL A 64 2.82 -4.74 -11.27
CA VAL A 64 2.44 -3.32 -11.40
C VAL A 64 3.71 -2.51 -11.63
N THR A 65 4.30 -2.70 -12.80
CA THR A 65 5.50 -2.01 -13.25
C THR A 65 5.37 -1.80 -14.77
N ASN A 66 6.33 -1.11 -15.36
CA ASN A 66 6.31 -0.93 -16.81
C ASN A 66 6.67 -2.25 -17.50
N PRO A 67 5.76 -2.83 -18.29
CA PRO A 67 6.02 -4.09 -18.95
C PRO A 67 7.00 -3.92 -20.10
N LYS A 68 7.90 -4.89 -20.26
CA LYS A 68 8.90 -4.90 -21.33
C LYS A 68 8.53 -5.81 -22.49
N ASN A 69 7.49 -6.63 -22.35
CA ASN A 69 7.05 -7.56 -23.38
C ASN A 69 5.58 -7.90 -23.17
N LYS A 70 5.03 -8.69 -24.09
CA LYS A 70 3.60 -9.06 -24.05
C LYS A 70 3.22 -9.87 -22.84
N LEU A 71 4.11 -10.73 -22.37
CA LEU A 71 3.86 -11.48 -21.13
C LEU A 71 3.77 -10.54 -19.94
N GLY A 72 4.66 -9.56 -19.87
CA GLY A 72 4.63 -8.53 -18.83
C GLY A 72 3.34 -7.72 -18.89
N GLU A 73 2.87 -7.37 -20.09
CA GLU A 73 1.60 -6.66 -20.25
C GLU A 73 0.43 -7.48 -19.74
N TYR A 74 0.41 -8.78 -20.03
CA TYR A 74 -0.62 -9.68 -19.55
C TYR A 74 -0.61 -9.79 -18.03
N MET A 75 0.58 -9.97 -17.44
CA MET A 75 0.74 -10.04 -16.00
C MET A 75 0.31 -8.73 -15.32
N GLN A 76 0.63 -7.60 -15.95
CA GLN A 76 0.22 -6.30 -15.44
C GLN A 76 -1.30 -6.14 -15.45
N LYS A 77 -1.95 -6.60 -16.52
CA LYS A 77 -3.41 -6.55 -16.61
C LYS A 77 -4.06 -7.38 -15.50
N ILE A 78 -3.53 -8.58 -15.26
CA ILE A 78 -4.01 -9.43 -14.16
C ILE A 78 -3.85 -8.73 -12.83
N ALA A 79 -2.70 -8.07 -12.61
CA ALA A 79 -2.45 -7.33 -11.39
C ALA A 79 -3.44 -6.18 -11.19
N TYR A 80 -3.76 -5.44 -12.25
CA TYR A 80 -4.73 -4.36 -12.16
C TYR A 80 -6.14 -4.87 -11.90
N ASP A 81 -6.53 -5.97 -12.53
CA ASP A 81 -7.82 -6.57 -12.27
C ASP A 81 -7.92 -7.01 -10.80
N ALA A 82 -6.83 -7.56 -10.26
CA ALA A 82 -6.78 -7.97 -8.86
C ALA A 82 -6.89 -6.79 -7.90
N MET A 83 -6.33 -5.62 -8.25
CA MET A 83 -6.43 -4.43 -7.41
C MET A 83 -7.88 -3.98 -7.21
N ASN A 84 -8.77 -4.26 -8.15
CA ASN A 84 -10.17 -3.91 -8.02
C ASN A 84 -10.92 -4.82 -7.06
N GLU A 85 -10.30 -5.91 -6.63
CA GLU A 85 -10.88 -6.85 -5.67
C GLU A 85 -10.53 -6.52 -4.23
N VAL A 86 -9.63 -5.56 -4.00
CA VAL A 86 -9.25 -5.12 -2.65
C VAL A 86 -10.14 -3.96 -2.20
N GLU A 87 -10.15 -3.69 -0.90
CA GLU A 87 -10.97 -2.63 -0.32
C GLU A 87 -10.23 -1.31 -0.23
N ALA A 88 -8.91 -1.33 -0.28
CA ALA A 88 -8.09 -0.13 -0.30
C ALA A 88 -6.75 -0.42 -0.93
N ILE A 89 -6.12 0.63 -1.44
CA ILE A 89 -4.78 0.58 -2.00
C ILE A 89 -3.91 1.53 -1.20
N LEU A 90 -2.78 1.02 -0.72
CA LEU A 90 -1.79 1.82 -0.03
C LEU A 90 -0.63 2.07 -0.98
N PHE A 91 -0.46 3.32 -1.38
CA PHE A 91 0.66 3.74 -2.21
C PHE A 91 1.75 4.32 -1.32
N MET A 92 2.97 3.83 -1.46
CA MET A 92 4.11 4.33 -0.68
C MET A 92 5.05 5.14 -1.54
N ALA A 93 5.45 6.29 -1.01
CA ALA A 93 6.45 7.15 -1.60
C ALA A 93 7.63 7.30 -0.63
N ASP A 94 8.82 7.54 -1.17
CA ASP A 94 10.04 7.76 -0.40
C ASP A 94 10.35 9.26 -0.40
N ALA A 95 10.25 9.90 0.75
CA ALA A 95 10.46 11.34 0.85
C ALA A 95 11.88 11.75 0.46
N THR A 96 12.88 10.87 0.69
CA THR A 96 14.27 11.18 0.36
C THR A 96 14.54 11.15 -1.14
N GLU A 97 13.82 10.31 -1.87
CA GLU A 97 13.94 10.17 -3.32
C GLU A 97 13.01 11.12 -4.07
N GLY A 98 11.92 11.52 -3.44
CA GLY A 98 10.88 12.29 -4.07
C GLY A 98 9.94 11.45 -4.93
N VAL A 99 8.91 12.07 -5.45
CA VAL A 99 7.96 11.42 -6.34
C VAL A 99 8.50 11.54 -7.77
N ARG A 100 8.96 10.43 -8.31
CA ARG A 100 9.61 10.36 -9.63
C ARG A 100 8.63 9.92 -10.72
N GLU A 101 9.09 9.89 -11.96
CA GLU A 101 8.27 9.51 -13.09
C GLU A 101 7.62 8.14 -12.94
N ARG A 102 8.36 7.15 -12.43
CA ARG A 102 7.79 5.81 -12.23
C ARG A 102 6.70 5.81 -11.16
N ASP A 103 6.83 6.67 -10.14
CA ASP A 103 5.80 6.82 -9.12
C ASP A 103 4.56 7.48 -9.72
N LEU A 104 4.76 8.50 -10.55
CA LEU A 104 3.67 9.19 -11.24
C LEU A 104 2.94 8.24 -12.20
N ALA A 105 3.69 7.38 -12.89
CA ALA A 105 3.09 6.38 -13.77
C ALA A 105 2.23 5.39 -12.99
N LEU A 106 2.70 4.94 -11.83
CA LEU A 106 1.91 4.05 -10.97
C LEU A 106 0.65 4.75 -10.48
N LEU A 107 0.78 6.00 -10.04
CA LEU A 107 -0.36 6.78 -9.55
C LEU A 107 -1.41 6.97 -10.64
N GLU A 108 -0.99 7.24 -11.86
CA GLU A 108 -1.93 7.41 -12.96
C GLU A 108 -2.74 6.14 -13.20
N LYS A 109 -2.11 4.98 -13.10
CA LYS A 109 -2.80 3.71 -13.24
C LYS A 109 -3.74 3.46 -12.05
N LEU A 110 -3.33 3.84 -10.85
CA LEU A 110 -4.18 3.69 -9.67
C LEU A 110 -5.40 4.59 -9.71
N SER A 111 -5.34 5.71 -10.42
CA SER A 111 -6.48 6.63 -10.51
C SER A 111 -7.72 5.99 -11.13
N THR A 112 -7.56 4.92 -11.88
CA THR A 112 -8.66 4.19 -12.50
C THR A 112 -9.17 3.02 -11.67
N ALA A 113 -8.51 2.70 -10.55
CA ALA A 113 -8.92 1.61 -9.69
C ALA A 113 -10.19 1.99 -8.91
N LYS A 114 -11.03 0.99 -8.65
CA LYS A 114 -12.29 1.21 -7.91
C LYS A 114 -12.05 1.41 -6.42
N ALA A 115 -11.03 0.76 -5.87
CA ALA A 115 -10.73 0.88 -4.44
C ALA A 115 -10.15 2.25 -4.12
N PRO A 116 -10.47 2.81 -2.95
CA PRO A 116 -9.87 4.08 -2.54
C PRO A 116 -8.37 3.95 -2.31
N ASP A 117 -7.64 5.00 -2.64
CA ASP A 117 -6.19 5.06 -2.53
C ASP A 117 -5.78 5.91 -1.33
N VAL A 118 -4.86 5.37 -0.52
CA VAL A 118 -4.23 6.09 0.59
C VAL A 118 -2.74 6.15 0.29
N ALA A 119 -2.13 7.31 0.42
CA ALA A 119 -0.71 7.48 0.21
C ALA A 119 0.02 7.63 1.55
N PHE A 120 1.17 7.00 1.68
CA PHE A 120 2.04 7.13 2.83
C PHE A 120 3.42 7.58 2.37
N ILE A 121 3.84 8.75 2.81
CA ILE A 121 5.15 9.32 2.50
C ILE A 121 6.10 8.84 3.59
N ASN A 122 6.98 7.91 3.22
CA ASN A 122 7.90 7.24 4.14
C ASN A 122 9.23 7.97 4.25
N LYS A 123 10.00 7.61 5.27
CA LYS A 123 11.36 8.09 5.52
C LYS A 123 11.44 9.57 5.91
N THR A 124 10.39 10.07 6.53
CA THR A 124 10.40 11.47 7.00
C THR A 124 11.35 11.70 8.16
N ASP A 125 11.86 10.64 8.79
CA ASP A 125 12.87 10.71 9.83
C ASP A 125 14.24 11.15 9.30
N VAL A 126 14.54 10.82 8.02
CA VAL A 126 15.81 11.18 7.39
C VAL A 126 15.66 12.21 6.29
N ALA A 127 14.46 12.42 5.78
CA ALA A 127 14.20 13.44 4.77
C ALA A 127 14.11 14.82 5.40
N SER A 128 14.41 15.87 4.64
CA SER A 128 14.17 17.23 5.10
C SER A 128 12.68 17.54 5.07
N LEU A 129 12.26 18.56 5.83
CA LEU A 129 10.88 19.01 5.80
C LEU A 129 10.48 19.45 4.39
N GLY A 130 11.39 20.11 3.67
CA GLY A 130 11.13 20.53 2.30
C GLY A 130 10.89 19.35 1.37
N GLN A 131 11.64 18.26 1.52
CA GLN A 131 11.44 17.06 0.72
C GLN A 131 10.07 16.43 0.99
N ALA A 132 9.69 16.34 2.24
CA ALA A 132 8.38 15.79 2.62
C ALA A 132 7.24 16.68 2.11
N ASN A 133 7.39 17.99 2.22
CA ASN A 133 6.39 18.94 1.75
C ASN A 133 6.22 18.84 0.23
N GLU A 134 7.31 18.73 -0.50
CA GLU A 134 7.26 18.62 -1.96
C GLU A 134 6.56 17.33 -2.40
N ALA A 135 6.88 16.21 -1.76
CA ALA A 135 6.23 14.95 -2.07
C ALA A 135 4.72 15.03 -1.81
N GLU A 136 4.33 15.58 -0.68
CA GLU A 136 2.91 15.72 -0.36
C GLU A 136 2.19 16.64 -1.35
N GLU A 137 2.81 17.74 -1.74
CA GLU A 137 2.22 18.66 -2.69
C GLU A 137 1.96 18.00 -4.03
N ILE A 138 2.92 17.22 -4.54
CA ILE A 138 2.77 16.50 -5.79
C ILE A 138 1.60 15.51 -5.70
N LEU A 139 1.52 14.78 -4.59
CA LEU A 139 0.45 13.81 -4.38
C LEU A 139 -0.92 14.48 -4.27
N GLN A 140 -0.99 15.62 -3.59
CA GLN A 140 -2.24 16.38 -3.46
C GLN A 140 -2.78 16.84 -4.81
N GLN A 141 -1.90 17.19 -5.73
CA GLN A 141 -2.29 17.63 -7.06
C GLN A 141 -2.99 16.55 -7.88
N LYS A 142 -2.82 15.29 -7.52
CA LYS A 142 -3.47 14.21 -8.24
C LYS A 142 -4.99 14.19 -8.02
N GLY A 143 -5.46 14.60 -6.86
CA GLY A 143 -6.87 14.81 -6.59
C GLY A 143 -7.71 13.57 -6.30
N PHE A 144 -7.20 12.36 -6.55
CA PHE A 144 -7.98 11.14 -6.31
C PHE A 144 -7.63 10.42 -5.00
N LEU A 145 -6.56 10.82 -4.35
CA LEU A 145 -6.12 10.17 -3.12
C LEU A 145 -7.05 10.54 -1.96
N LYS A 146 -7.54 9.52 -1.28
CA LYS A 146 -8.46 9.71 -0.16
C LYS A 146 -7.78 10.29 1.07
N ALA A 147 -6.51 9.92 1.28
CA ALA A 147 -5.71 10.42 2.38
C ALA A 147 -4.24 10.41 1.98
N ILE A 148 -3.49 11.36 2.50
CA ILE A 148 -2.04 11.45 2.31
C ILE A 148 -1.43 11.62 3.69
N LEU A 149 -0.64 10.62 4.10
CA LEU A 149 -0.04 10.58 5.43
C LEU A 149 1.47 10.61 5.33
N ARG A 150 2.11 11.08 6.39
CA ARG A 150 3.57 11.14 6.50
C ARG A 150 4.03 10.31 7.68
N GLY A 151 5.20 9.73 7.58
CA GLY A 151 5.78 9.02 8.70
C GLY A 151 7.06 8.32 8.35
N SER A 152 7.46 7.43 9.24
CA SER A 152 8.66 6.62 9.07
C SER A 152 8.41 5.21 9.54
N ALA A 153 8.50 4.27 8.62
CA ALA A 153 8.38 2.85 8.96
C ALA A 153 9.51 2.44 9.91
N GLN A 154 10.70 3.03 9.74
CA GLN A 154 11.85 2.71 10.56
C GLN A 154 11.66 3.15 12.02
N SER A 155 11.18 4.37 12.23
CA SER A 155 11.01 4.91 13.59
C SER A 155 9.66 4.59 14.20
N GLY A 156 8.68 4.22 13.40
CA GLY A 156 7.31 3.98 13.84
C GLY A 156 6.41 5.22 13.84
N LYS A 157 6.97 6.38 13.48
CA LYS A 157 6.21 7.61 13.47
C LYS A 157 5.13 7.60 12.40
N GLY A 158 3.91 7.96 12.77
CA GLY A 158 2.78 8.05 11.84
C GLY A 158 2.09 6.72 11.55
N LEU A 159 2.58 5.61 12.10
CA LEU A 159 2.02 4.30 11.82
C LEU A 159 0.66 4.08 12.48
N ASP A 160 0.43 4.65 13.64
CA ASP A 160 -0.88 4.56 14.29
C ASP A 160 -1.95 5.26 13.46
N GLU A 161 -1.62 6.42 12.92
CA GLU A 161 -2.52 7.17 12.05
C GLU A 161 -2.78 6.39 10.76
N LEU A 162 -1.74 5.79 10.20
CA LEU A 162 -1.87 4.96 9.01
C LEU A 162 -2.77 3.76 9.26
N GLU A 163 -2.55 3.06 10.34
CA GLU A 163 -3.38 1.89 10.71
C GLU A 163 -4.84 2.31 10.86
N ASN A 164 -5.09 3.41 11.56
CA ASN A 164 -6.45 3.89 11.76
C ASN A 164 -7.12 4.28 10.43
N THR A 165 -6.38 4.94 9.55
CA THR A 165 -6.89 5.33 8.25
C THR A 165 -7.24 4.10 7.40
N LEU A 166 -6.39 3.09 7.40
CA LEU A 166 -6.64 1.85 6.68
C LEU A 166 -7.84 1.10 7.26
N ARG A 167 -7.95 1.06 8.59
CA ARG A 167 -9.10 0.44 9.25
C ARG A 167 -10.41 1.08 8.85
N LEU A 168 -10.46 2.41 8.83
CA LEU A 168 -11.66 3.14 8.45
C LEU A 168 -12.00 2.97 6.98
N THR A 169 -10.99 2.76 6.15
CA THR A 169 -11.17 2.60 4.71
C THR A 169 -11.62 1.18 4.34
N THR A 170 -11.14 0.18 5.06
CA THR A 170 -11.30 -1.23 4.68
C THR A 170 -12.27 -2.03 5.56
N GLY A 171 -12.41 -1.73 6.82
CA GLY A 171 -13.11 -2.58 7.78
C GLY A 171 -14.62 -2.60 7.65
N LYS A 172 -15.17 -2.65 6.44
CA LYS A 172 -16.61 -2.54 6.21
C LYS A 172 -17.32 -3.88 6.11
N HIS A 173 -16.59 -4.96 5.99
CA HIS A 173 -17.19 -6.28 5.79
C HIS A 173 -16.91 -7.19 6.99
N PRO A 174 -17.88 -8.03 7.36
CA PRO A 174 -17.62 -9.01 8.43
C PRO A 174 -16.57 -10.01 7.99
N LEU A 175 -15.82 -10.52 8.96
CA LEU A 175 -14.83 -11.55 8.70
C LEU A 175 -15.51 -12.83 8.23
N LYS A 176 -15.06 -13.38 7.11
CA LYS A 176 -15.62 -14.58 6.51
C LYS A 176 -14.69 -15.77 6.56
N ILE A 177 -13.69 -15.73 7.36
CA ILE A 177 -12.74 -16.85 7.46
C ILE A 177 -13.29 -17.93 8.38
#